data_13619355e9d8bdc33629c68466b62647
#
_entry.id   13619355e9d8bdc33629c68466b62647
#
_cell.length_a   1.000
_cell.length_b   1.000
_cell.length_c   1.000
_cell.angle_alpha   90.00
_cell.angle_beta   90.00
_cell.angle_gamma   90.00
#
_symmetry.space_group_name_H-M   'P 1'
#
loop_
_entity.id
_entity.type
_entity.pdbx_description
1 polymer ?
#
loop_
_entity_poly.entity_id
_entity_poly.type
_entity_poly.pdbx_seq_one_letter_code
_entity_poly.pdbx_strand_id
1 'polypeptide(L)'
;MSNPRKAVVFIAGPMTGYPNFNRDEFNTEAGILEEHGFIVLNPAVLPDGLQHGQYLDITLAMLAQADAIFLLDGWEKSKGAMRECGEASRLGLLVIYQSWESLQKFIEHKTGAVLEVLSD
;
A
#
# COMPACT_ATOMS: atom_id res chain seq x y z
N MET A 1 31.51 0.96 -11.34
CA MET A 1 30.10 1.35 -11.47
C MET A 1 29.26 0.64 -10.43
N SER A 2 28.51 1.37 -9.63
CA SER A 2 27.66 0.75 -8.64
C SER A 2 26.39 0.18 -9.28
N ASN A 3 25.93 -0.96 -8.73
CA ASN A 3 24.63 -1.48 -9.14
C ASN A 3 23.54 -0.55 -8.68
N PRO A 4 22.48 -0.38 -9.48
CA PRO A 4 21.33 0.38 -9.00
C PRO A 4 20.75 -0.34 -7.77
N ARG A 5 20.36 0.43 -6.78
CA ARG A 5 19.70 -0.16 -5.63
C ARG A 5 18.33 -0.69 -6.04
N LYS A 6 17.87 -1.71 -5.35
CA LYS A 6 16.54 -2.26 -5.57
C LYS A 6 15.50 -1.24 -5.11
N ALA A 7 14.40 -1.18 -5.81
CA ALA A 7 13.27 -0.35 -5.39
C ALA A 7 12.61 -0.93 -4.14
N VAL A 8 12.17 -0.04 -3.26
CA VAL A 8 11.52 -0.40 -2.00
C VAL A 8 10.02 -0.14 -2.15
N VAL A 9 9.20 -1.15 -1.88
CA VAL A 9 7.75 -1.08 -2.01
C VAL A 9 7.11 -1.30 -0.65
N PHE A 10 6.23 -0.38 -0.24
CA PHE A 10 5.41 -0.52 0.96
C PHE A 10 4.02 -1.00 0.58
N ILE A 11 3.50 -2.02 1.26
CA ILE A 11 2.16 -2.55 0.98
C ILE A 11 1.16 -1.90 1.93
N ALA A 12 0.07 -1.37 1.37
CA ALA A 12 -1.04 -0.81 2.14
C ALA A 12 -2.35 -1.49 1.74
N GLY A 13 -3.22 -1.69 2.71
CA GLY A 13 -4.50 -2.32 2.44
C GLY A 13 -5.30 -2.54 3.72
N PRO A 14 -6.50 -3.10 3.58
CA PRO A 14 -7.38 -3.32 4.73
C PRO A 14 -6.87 -4.47 5.59
N MET A 15 -6.93 -4.30 6.91
CA MET A 15 -6.56 -5.34 7.87
C MET A 15 -7.68 -5.58 8.87
N THR A 16 -8.16 -4.55 9.54
CA THR A 16 -9.19 -4.66 10.57
C THR A 16 -10.48 -5.23 9.98
N GLY A 17 -11.03 -6.24 10.63
CA GLY A 17 -12.28 -6.88 10.19
C GLY A 17 -12.09 -8.00 9.17
N TYR A 18 -10.88 -8.22 8.71
CA TYR A 18 -10.56 -9.32 7.78
C TYR A 18 -10.03 -10.53 8.56
N PRO A 19 -10.23 -11.76 8.03
CA PRO A 19 -9.64 -12.94 8.68
C PRO A 19 -8.13 -12.77 8.84
N ASN A 20 -7.62 -13.04 10.02
CA ASN A 20 -6.21 -12.89 10.38
C ASN A 20 -5.67 -11.50 10.00
N PHE A 21 -6.51 -10.48 10.10
CA PHE A 21 -6.16 -9.10 9.74
C PHE A 21 -5.64 -8.97 8.30
N ASN A 22 -6.13 -9.82 7.41
CA ASN A 22 -5.74 -9.83 5.99
C ASN A 22 -4.25 -10.16 5.77
N ARG A 23 -3.58 -10.73 6.75
CA ARG A 23 -2.14 -11.01 6.66
C ARG A 23 -1.78 -11.94 5.50
N ASP A 24 -2.66 -12.90 5.19
CA ASP A 24 -2.40 -13.84 4.11
C ASP A 24 -2.26 -13.12 2.77
N GLU A 25 -3.13 -12.14 2.51
CA GLU A 25 -3.06 -11.35 1.28
C GLU A 25 -1.80 -10.47 1.24
N PHE A 26 -1.49 -9.80 2.34
CA PHE A 26 -0.26 -9.02 2.44
C PHE A 26 0.96 -9.89 2.17
N ASN A 27 1.03 -11.06 2.79
CA ASN A 27 2.19 -11.95 2.66
C ASN A 27 2.31 -12.54 1.26
N THR A 28 1.17 -12.87 0.63
CA THR A 28 1.16 -13.39 -0.74
C THR A 28 1.72 -12.34 -1.71
N GLU A 29 1.24 -11.12 -1.61
CA GLU A 29 1.72 -10.05 -2.50
C GLU A 29 3.16 -9.66 -2.20
N ALA A 30 3.56 -9.69 -0.93
CA ALA A 30 4.96 -9.45 -0.57
C ALA A 30 5.89 -10.46 -1.23
N GLY A 31 5.51 -11.75 -1.22
CA GLY A 31 6.30 -12.79 -1.87
C GLY A 31 6.43 -12.59 -3.37
N ILE A 32 5.33 -12.21 -4.03
CA ILE A 32 5.34 -11.95 -5.46
C ILE A 32 6.25 -10.77 -5.80
N LEU A 33 6.15 -9.69 -5.04
CA LEU A 33 7.00 -8.51 -5.25
C LEU A 33 8.48 -8.84 -5.03
N GLU A 34 8.78 -9.62 -4.00
CA GLU A 34 10.15 -10.04 -3.73
C GLU A 34 10.72 -10.90 -4.86
N GLU A 35 9.90 -11.78 -5.43
CA GLU A 35 10.31 -12.59 -6.58
C GLU A 35 10.65 -11.72 -7.79
N HIS A 36 10.04 -10.55 -7.90
CA HIS A 36 10.32 -9.61 -8.98
C HIS A 36 11.48 -8.65 -8.66
N GLY A 37 12.18 -8.89 -7.56
CA GLY A 37 13.39 -8.14 -7.22
C GLY A 37 13.20 -6.90 -6.38
N PHE A 38 12.00 -6.70 -5.81
CA PHE A 38 11.76 -5.55 -4.92
C PHE A 38 12.12 -5.87 -3.48
N ILE A 39 12.50 -4.84 -2.74
CA ILE A 39 12.54 -4.89 -1.28
C ILE A 39 11.16 -4.51 -0.80
N VAL A 40 10.55 -5.33 0.05
CA VAL A 40 9.17 -5.12 0.48
C VAL A 40 9.12 -4.76 1.96
N LEU A 41 8.44 -3.65 2.25
CA LEU A 41 8.09 -3.27 3.61
C LEU A 41 6.64 -3.69 3.83
N ASN A 42 6.47 -4.75 4.61
CA ASN A 42 5.19 -5.42 4.80
C ASN A 42 4.69 -5.22 6.22
N PRO A 43 3.65 -4.40 6.45
CA PRO A 43 3.16 -4.16 7.82
C PRO A 43 2.54 -5.40 8.47
N ALA A 44 2.25 -6.45 7.71
CA ALA A 44 1.67 -7.67 8.27
C ALA A 44 2.62 -8.40 9.22
N VAL A 45 3.91 -8.03 9.24
CA VAL A 45 4.89 -8.64 10.17
C VAL A 45 4.84 -8.00 11.55
N LEU A 46 4.10 -6.92 11.74
CA LEU A 46 4.01 -6.25 13.05
C LEU A 46 3.20 -7.11 14.01
N PRO A 47 3.51 -7.05 15.32
CA PRO A 47 2.82 -7.88 16.30
C PRO A 47 1.40 -7.40 16.56
N ASP A 48 0.57 -8.30 17.11
CA ASP A 48 -0.75 -7.95 17.61
C ASP A 48 -0.64 -7.13 18.90
N GLY A 49 -1.70 -6.40 19.22
CA GLY A 49 -1.84 -5.80 20.53
C GLY A 49 -1.44 -4.34 20.64
N LEU A 50 -0.90 -3.75 19.57
CA LEU A 50 -0.63 -2.33 19.57
C LEU A 50 -1.91 -1.53 19.36
N GLN A 51 -1.94 -0.29 19.81
CA GLN A 51 -3.05 0.61 19.53
C GLN A 51 -2.97 1.09 18.08
N HIS A 52 -4.11 1.49 17.55
CA HIS A 52 -4.18 1.93 16.15
C HIS A 52 -3.17 3.04 15.82
N GLY A 53 -3.03 4.02 16.71
CA GLY A 53 -2.07 5.10 16.50
C GLY A 53 -0.62 4.62 16.48
N GLN A 54 -0.31 3.60 17.27
CA GLN A 54 1.04 3.02 17.28
C GLN A 54 1.35 2.32 15.96
N TYR A 55 0.39 1.54 15.45
CA TYR A 55 0.56 0.91 14.14
C TYR A 55 0.79 1.95 13.06
N LEU A 56 -0.01 3.00 13.07
CA LEU A 56 0.08 4.03 12.03
C LEU A 56 1.41 4.78 12.09
N ASP A 57 1.89 5.11 13.30
CA ASP A 57 3.19 5.75 13.45
C ASP A 57 4.31 4.90 12.87
N ILE A 58 4.26 3.59 13.11
CA ILE A 58 5.26 2.66 12.59
C ILE A 58 5.15 2.55 11.07
N THR A 59 3.93 2.37 10.56
CA THR A 59 3.74 2.16 9.13
C THR A 59 4.04 3.43 8.33
N LEU A 60 3.76 4.61 8.86
CA LEU A 60 4.14 5.86 8.20
C LEU A 60 5.66 6.02 8.14
N ALA A 61 6.37 5.56 9.17
CA ALA A 61 7.83 5.56 9.15
C ALA A 61 8.38 4.58 8.12
N MET A 62 7.76 3.41 7.99
CA MET A 62 8.12 2.44 6.93
C MET A 62 7.87 3.05 5.55
N LEU A 63 6.72 3.66 5.37
CA LEU A 63 6.34 4.27 4.10
C LEU A 63 7.34 5.34 3.67
N ALA A 64 7.87 6.11 4.63
CA ALA A 64 8.83 7.17 4.34
C ALA A 64 10.13 6.62 3.73
N GLN A 65 10.41 5.33 3.88
CA GLN A 65 11.60 4.68 3.32
C GLN A 65 11.32 4.06 1.94
N ALA A 66 10.08 4.11 1.48
CA ALA A 66 9.69 3.42 0.25
C ALA A 66 9.83 4.31 -0.98
N ASP A 67 9.97 3.68 -2.13
CA ASP A 67 9.93 4.34 -3.44
C ASP A 67 8.52 4.26 -4.03
N ALA A 68 7.74 3.30 -3.60
CA ALA A 68 6.39 3.06 -4.12
C ALA A 68 5.48 2.53 -3.02
N ILE A 69 4.19 2.76 -3.19
CA ILE A 69 3.15 2.16 -2.37
C ILE A 69 2.34 1.20 -3.24
N PHE A 70 2.11 -0.01 -2.73
CA PHE A 70 1.30 -1.03 -3.39
C PHE A 70 -0.03 -1.12 -2.67
N LEU A 71 -1.11 -0.77 -3.36
CA LEU A 71 -2.46 -0.72 -2.78
C LEU A 71 -3.20 -2.02 -3.04
N LEU A 72 -3.50 -2.76 -1.98
CA LEU A 72 -4.34 -3.95 -2.06
C LEU A 72 -5.79 -3.56 -2.30
N ASP A 73 -6.54 -4.43 -2.92
CA ASP A 73 -7.99 -4.22 -3.11
C ASP A 73 -8.66 -4.01 -1.76
N GLY A 74 -9.58 -3.06 -1.71
CA GLY A 74 -10.26 -2.71 -0.48
C GLY A 74 -9.57 -1.62 0.33
N TRP A 75 -8.44 -1.10 -0.14
CA TRP A 75 -7.69 -0.06 0.61
C TRP A 75 -8.55 1.15 0.93
N GLU A 76 -9.50 1.52 0.06
CA GLU A 76 -10.34 2.69 0.24
C GLU A 76 -11.33 2.55 1.40
N LYS A 77 -11.52 1.34 1.89
CA LYS A 77 -12.38 1.05 3.05
C LYS A 77 -11.60 1.06 4.36
N SER A 78 -10.31 1.24 4.30
CA SER A 78 -9.42 1.24 5.46
C SER A 78 -8.93 2.64 5.73
N LYS A 79 -9.25 3.18 6.91
CA LYS A 79 -8.78 4.52 7.29
C LYS A 79 -7.26 4.59 7.34
N GLY A 80 -6.61 3.53 7.83
CA GLY A 80 -5.16 3.46 7.87
C GLY A 80 -4.55 3.45 6.48
N ALA A 81 -5.07 2.61 5.58
CA ALA A 81 -4.57 2.54 4.22
C ALA A 81 -4.80 3.85 3.46
N MET A 82 -5.94 4.49 3.68
CA MET A 82 -6.21 5.80 3.07
C MET A 82 -5.23 6.86 3.57
N ARG A 83 -4.91 6.84 4.85
CA ARG A 83 -3.93 7.75 5.42
C ARG A 83 -2.55 7.52 4.81
N GLU A 84 -2.16 6.27 4.67
CA GLU A 84 -0.89 5.89 4.06
C GLU A 84 -0.85 6.31 2.59
N CYS A 85 -1.93 6.09 1.86
CA CYS A 85 -2.03 6.50 0.47
C CYS A 85 -1.90 8.01 0.32
N GLY A 86 -2.56 8.78 1.19
CA GLY A 86 -2.45 10.24 1.19
C GLY A 86 -1.02 10.71 1.45
N GLU A 87 -0.35 10.08 2.39
CA GLU A 87 1.04 10.43 2.70
C GLU A 87 1.98 10.05 1.54
N ALA A 88 1.76 8.89 0.91
CA ALA A 88 2.52 8.48 -0.25
C ALA A 88 2.38 9.50 -1.38
N SER A 89 1.17 9.99 -1.61
CA SER A 89 0.93 11.04 -2.61
C SER A 89 1.67 12.32 -2.26
N ARG A 90 1.64 12.71 -0.99
CA ARG A 90 2.36 13.91 -0.53
C ARG A 90 3.87 13.76 -0.74
N LEU A 91 4.41 12.56 -0.52
CA LEU A 91 5.82 12.28 -0.68
C LEU A 91 6.23 12.07 -2.14
N GLY A 92 5.27 12.01 -3.05
CA GLY A 92 5.55 11.81 -4.47
C GLY A 92 5.93 10.37 -4.83
N LEU A 93 5.50 9.40 -4.03
CA LEU A 93 5.81 8.00 -4.29
C LEU A 93 5.03 7.49 -5.50
N LEU A 94 5.62 6.52 -6.20
CA LEU A 94 4.93 5.79 -7.24
C LEU A 94 3.81 4.97 -6.63
N VAL A 95 2.63 4.96 -7.26
CA VAL A 95 1.49 4.19 -6.77
C VAL A 95 1.27 2.98 -7.67
N ILE A 96 1.26 1.79 -7.06
CA ILE A 96 1.04 0.53 -7.76
C ILE A 96 -0.27 -0.06 -7.22
N TYR A 97 -1.08 -0.65 -8.08
CA TYR A 97 -2.41 -1.13 -7.72
C TYR A 97 -2.47 -2.63 -7.90
N GLN A 98 -3.12 -3.30 -6.96
CA GLN A 98 -3.33 -4.75 -7.07
C GLN A 98 -4.21 -5.08 -8.27
N SER A 99 -5.21 -4.23 -8.55
CA SER A 99 -6.15 -4.48 -9.65
C SER A 99 -6.58 -3.16 -10.29
N TRP A 100 -7.25 -3.28 -11.45
CA TRP A 100 -7.87 -2.12 -12.12
C TRP A 100 -8.87 -1.41 -11.21
N GLU A 101 -9.64 -2.17 -10.43
CA GLU A 101 -10.60 -1.61 -9.49
C GLU A 101 -9.90 -0.73 -8.44
N SER A 102 -8.77 -1.16 -7.96
CA SER A 102 -7.97 -0.38 -7.00
C SER A 102 -7.51 0.94 -7.60
N LEU A 103 -7.10 0.93 -8.87
CA LEU A 103 -6.72 2.14 -9.59
C LEU A 103 -7.90 3.10 -9.72
N GLN A 104 -9.06 2.59 -10.11
CA GLN A 104 -10.26 3.43 -10.22
C GLN A 104 -10.60 4.11 -8.90
N LYS A 105 -10.54 3.36 -7.80
CA LYS A 105 -10.83 3.91 -6.48
C LYS A 105 -9.85 5.00 -6.08
N PHE A 106 -8.60 4.82 -6.41
CA PHE A 106 -7.59 5.85 -6.14
C PHE A 106 -7.91 7.15 -6.87
N ILE A 107 -8.24 7.06 -8.15
CA ILE A 107 -8.53 8.24 -8.95
C ILE A 107 -9.80 8.94 -8.48
N GLU A 108 -10.85 8.19 -8.16
CA GLU A 108 -12.08 8.76 -7.61
C GLU A 108 -11.82 9.47 -6.29
N HIS A 109 -11.01 8.85 -5.42
CA HIS A 109 -10.66 9.43 -4.13
C HIS A 109 -9.87 10.73 -4.29
N LYS A 110 -8.93 10.76 -5.23
CA LYS A 110 -8.04 11.89 -5.40
C LYS A 110 -8.69 13.06 -6.13
N THR A 111 -9.48 12.77 -7.16
CA THR A 111 -10.04 13.80 -8.04
C THR A 111 -11.53 14.03 -7.87
N GLY A 112 -12.23 13.10 -7.24
CA GLY A 112 -13.68 13.12 -7.17
C GLY A 112 -14.35 12.88 -8.52
N ALA A 113 -13.61 12.40 -9.50
CA ALA A 113 -14.11 12.21 -10.86
C ALA A 113 -14.08 10.75 -11.25
N VAL A 114 -15.03 10.37 -12.10
CA VAL A 114 -15.08 9.04 -12.70
C VAL A 114 -14.13 9.02 -13.90
N LEU A 115 -13.45 7.90 -14.10
CA LEU A 115 -12.50 7.73 -15.18
C LEU A 115 -13.17 7.45 -16.52
N GLU A 116 -13.92 8.39 -17.02
CA GLU A 116 -14.53 8.22 -18.35
C GLU A 116 -13.52 8.29 -19.48
N VAL A 117 -12.47 9.08 -19.26
CA VAL A 117 -11.47 9.32 -20.29
C VAL A 117 -10.75 8.04 -20.71
N LEU A 118 -10.59 7.10 -19.80
CA LEU A 118 -9.88 5.85 -20.11
C LEU A 118 -10.79 4.74 -20.62
N SER A 119 -12.08 4.99 -20.71
CA SER A 119 -13.03 3.99 -21.19
C SER A 119 -13.33 4.10 -22.68
N ASP A 120 -12.82 5.10 -23.34
CA ASP A 120 -13.04 5.31 -24.78
C ASP A 120 -12.12 4.44 -25.64
#